data_4f9581c525e59f84e07bc008b69bdba7
#
_entry.id   4f9581c525e59f84e07bc008b69bdba7
#
_cell.length_a   1.000
_cell.length_b   1.000
_cell.length_c   1.000
_cell.angle_alpha   90.00
_cell.angle_beta   90.00
_cell.angle_gamma   90.00
#
_symmetry.space_group_name_H-M   'P 1'
#
loop_
_entity.id
_entity.type
_entity.pdbx_description
1 polymer ?
#
loop_
_entity_poly.entity_id
_entity_poly.type
_entity_poly.pdbx_seq_one_letter_code
_entity_poly.pdbx_strand_id
1 'polypeptide(L)'
;MVSPSDPAAQWTGANKGQAFFAYATNYLIDIENAVIMDVEASRAIRQAEVGASRTMWDRTAERFGLTPKRVIADSAYGSAHNLAWLVKERRIEPHIPVFDKSQRTDGTFSRDDFVYDYATDRYCCPAGKELLHGRRPYKVQRSGVTKAGMMCYRASRHDCSGCALKPHCCPKEPARKIPRSIHEDARDVARDIAKTEAYRTSCKQRKKGRDAVRASEAHYAAGPTALARTVWRQRRIPAPRDGSEFAKIAKLRSAIPAVA
;
A
#
# COMPACT_ATOMS: atom_id res chain seq x y z
N MET A 1 1.89 -24.71 2.83
CA MET A 1 0.72 -25.58 2.57
C MET A 1 0.30 -25.34 1.13
N VAL A 2 0.11 -26.38 0.34
CA VAL A 2 -0.23 -26.33 -1.09
C VAL A 2 -1.55 -27.04 -1.26
N SER A 3 -2.46 -26.50 -2.07
CA SER A 3 -3.74 -27.14 -2.37
C SER A 3 -3.52 -28.38 -3.24
N PRO A 4 -4.09 -29.54 -2.90
CA PRO A 4 -3.96 -30.74 -3.73
C PRO A 4 -4.63 -30.62 -5.10
N SER A 5 -5.73 -29.89 -5.19
CA SER A 5 -6.53 -29.71 -6.42
C SER A 5 -6.07 -28.51 -7.25
N ASP A 6 -5.45 -27.53 -6.62
CA ASP A 6 -4.99 -26.30 -7.27
C ASP A 6 -3.76 -25.73 -6.57
N PRO A 7 -2.55 -26.10 -7.00
CA PRO A 7 -1.31 -25.62 -6.41
C PRO A 7 -1.11 -24.11 -6.48
N ALA A 8 -1.84 -23.40 -7.35
CA ALA A 8 -1.76 -21.95 -7.50
C ALA A 8 -2.63 -21.20 -6.47
N ALA A 9 -3.65 -21.84 -5.90
CA ALA A 9 -4.49 -21.25 -4.87
C ALA A 9 -3.67 -21.00 -3.58
N GLN A 10 -3.93 -19.88 -2.95
CA GLN A 10 -3.19 -19.46 -1.75
C GLN A 10 -3.97 -19.81 -0.48
N TRP A 11 -3.29 -20.40 0.50
CA TRP A 11 -3.83 -20.58 1.84
C TRP A 11 -3.99 -19.22 2.51
N THR A 12 -5.21 -18.85 2.83
CA THR A 12 -5.54 -17.56 3.44
C THR A 12 -6.54 -17.73 4.57
N GLY A 13 -6.57 -16.78 5.51
CA GLY A 13 -7.53 -16.77 6.62
C GLY A 13 -8.67 -15.82 6.36
N ALA A 14 -9.90 -16.26 6.60
CA ALA A 14 -11.04 -15.35 6.70
C ALA A 14 -11.00 -14.59 8.02
N ASN A 15 -11.47 -13.33 8.02
CA ASN A 15 -11.63 -12.56 9.25
C ASN A 15 -12.62 -13.28 10.19
N LYS A 16 -12.14 -13.80 11.32
CA LYS A 16 -12.90 -14.61 12.30
C LYS A 16 -13.42 -15.97 11.78
N GLY A 17 -12.92 -16.48 10.65
CA GLY A 17 -13.27 -17.75 10.09
C GLY A 17 -12.08 -18.73 9.97
N GLN A 18 -12.39 -19.96 9.52
CA GLN A 18 -11.35 -20.94 9.21
C GLN A 18 -10.54 -20.52 7.98
N ALA A 19 -9.27 -20.88 7.96
CA ALA A 19 -8.42 -20.66 6.80
C ALA A 19 -8.78 -21.65 5.66
N PHE A 20 -8.66 -21.18 4.43
CA PHE A 20 -9.00 -21.94 3.22
C PHE A 20 -8.12 -21.53 2.04
N PHE A 21 -8.11 -22.31 0.98
CA PHE A 21 -7.44 -21.96 -0.27
C PHE A 21 -8.33 -21.04 -1.11
N ALA A 22 -7.76 -19.90 -1.55
CA ALA A 22 -8.52 -18.92 -2.32
C ALA A 22 -7.66 -18.09 -3.27
N TYR A 23 -8.38 -17.41 -4.17
CA TYR A 23 -7.91 -16.25 -4.92
C TYR A 23 -8.57 -14.99 -4.38
N ALA A 24 -7.90 -13.85 -4.55
CA ALA A 24 -8.46 -12.53 -4.28
C ALA A 24 -9.05 -11.95 -5.57
N THR A 25 -10.23 -11.34 -5.47
CA THR A 25 -10.78 -10.50 -6.54
C THR A 25 -10.50 -9.05 -6.17
N ASN A 26 -9.81 -8.34 -7.05
CA ASN A 26 -9.46 -6.94 -6.87
C ASN A 26 -10.37 -6.09 -7.76
N TYR A 27 -10.89 -4.99 -7.23
CA TYR A 27 -11.77 -4.06 -7.92
C TYR A 27 -11.13 -2.69 -7.97
N LEU A 28 -11.09 -2.08 -9.16
CA LEU A 28 -10.82 -0.66 -9.34
C LEU A 28 -12.14 0.05 -9.55
N ILE A 29 -12.44 1.02 -8.67
CA ILE A 29 -13.77 1.65 -8.61
C ILE A 29 -13.61 3.16 -8.72
N ASP A 30 -14.38 3.78 -9.61
CA ASP A 30 -14.66 5.21 -9.54
C ASP A 30 -15.66 5.46 -8.42
N ILE A 31 -15.18 6.04 -7.33
CA ILE A 31 -15.99 6.24 -6.11
C ILE A 31 -17.01 7.37 -6.29
N GLU A 32 -16.72 8.34 -7.14
CA GLU A 32 -17.61 9.49 -7.36
C GLU A 32 -18.88 9.05 -8.11
N ASN A 33 -18.71 8.15 -9.09
CA ASN A 33 -19.80 7.68 -9.93
C ASN A 33 -20.30 6.27 -9.55
N ALA A 34 -19.64 5.62 -8.56
CA ALA A 34 -19.93 4.25 -8.12
C ALA A 34 -19.85 3.22 -9.27
N VAL A 35 -18.86 3.37 -10.17
CA VAL A 35 -18.65 2.51 -11.34
C VAL A 35 -17.43 1.62 -11.10
N ILE A 36 -17.55 0.33 -11.34
CA ILE A 36 -16.42 -0.60 -11.38
C ILE A 36 -15.71 -0.43 -12.72
N MET A 37 -14.50 0.13 -12.67
CA MET A 37 -13.68 0.44 -13.84
C MET A 37 -12.95 -0.78 -14.38
N ASP A 38 -12.45 -1.63 -13.48
CA ASP A 38 -11.74 -2.85 -13.85
C ASP A 38 -11.77 -3.87 -12.71
N VAL A 39 -11.59 -5.14 -13.06
CA VAL A 39 -11.54 -6.27 -12.11
C VAL A 39 -10.40 -7.20 -12.48
N GLU A 40 -9.60 -7.59 -11.48
CA GLU A 40 -8.48 -8.52 -11.66
C GLU A 40 -8.49 -9.60 -10.59
N ALA A 41 -8.36 -10.86 -10.99
CA ALA A 41 -8.16 -11.97 -10.08
C ALA A 41 -6.66 -12.14 -9.80
N SER A 42 -6.31 -12.33 -8.53
CA SER A 42 -4.93 -12.59 -8.14
C SER A 42 -4.86 -13.69 -7.07
N ARG A 43 -3.67 -14.19 -6.82
CA ARG A 43 -3.44 -15.01 -5.62
C ARG A 43 -3.76 -14.19 -4.38
N ALA A 44 -4.37 -14.79 -3.36
CA ALA A 44 -4.74 -14.12 -2.10
C ALA A 44 -3.51 -13.82 -1.24
N ILE A 45 -2.52 -13.11 -1.80
CA ILE A 45 -1.33 -12.59 -1.12
C ILE A 45 -1.17 -11.12 -1.48
N ARG A 46 -0.78 -10.33 -0.50
CA ARG A 46 -0.64 -8.88 -0.59
C ARG A 46 0.17 -8.40 -1.80
N GLN A 47 1.30 -9.05 -2.12
CA GLN A 47 2.13 -8.65 -3.25
C GLN A 47 1.41 -8.84 -4.59
N ALA A 48 0.64 -9.91 -4.73
CA ALA A 48 -0.13 -10.16 -5.95
C ALA A 48 -1.32 -9.18 -6.07
N GLU A 49 -1.98 -8.83 -4.97
CA GLU A 49 -3.05 -7.84 -4.95
C GLU A 49 -2.53 -6.44 -5.33
N VAL A 50 -1.38 -6.03 -4.80
CA VAL A 50 -0.73 -4.77 -5.20
C VAL A 50 -0.30 -4.81 -6.66
N GLY A 51 0.21 -5.94 -7.17
CA GLY A 51 0.53 -6.13 -8.58
C GLY A 51 -0.71 -6.00 -9.47
N ALA A 52 -1.79 -6.68 -9.11
CA ALA A 52 -3.08 -6.61 -9.82
C ALA A 52 -3.62 -5.18 -9.90
N SER A 53 -3.50 -4.40 -8.83
CA SER A 53 -3.91 -2.99 -8.85
C SER A 53 -3.16 -2.18 -9.90
N ARG A 54 -1.84 -2.38 -10.06
CA ARG A 54 -1.06 -1.68 -11.08
C ARG A 54 -1.49 -2.06 -12.49
N THR A 55 -1.73 -3.34 -12.74
CA THR A 55 -2.26 -3.82 -14.02
C THR A 55 -3.61 -3.19 -14.34
N MET A 56 -4.51 -3.09 -13.37
CA MET A 56 -5.81 -2.44 -13.55
C MET A 56 -5.68 -0.94 -13.85
N TRP A 57 -4.73 -0.24 -13.20
CA TRP A 57 -4.44 1.16 -13.50
C TRP A 57 -3.99 1.36 -14.94
N ASP A 58 -3.04 0.53 -15.41
CA ASP A 58 -2.53 0.61 -16.78
C ASP A 58 -3.63 0.36 -17.80
N ARG A 59 -4.42 -0.72 -17.62
CA ARG A 59 -5.55 -1.02 -18.50
C ARG A 59 -6.62 0.08 -18.52
N THR A 60 -6.90 0.68 -17.37
CA THR A 60 -7.89 1.77 -17.28
C THR A 60 -7.40 3.02 -18.00
N ALA A 61 -6.12 3.37 -17.85
CA ALA A 61 -5.52 4.47 -18.56
C ALA A 61 -5.51 4.22 -20.09
N GLU A 62 -5.14 3.02 -20.53
CA GLU A 62 -5.14 2.64 -21.95
C GLU A 62 -6.53 2.64 -22.58
N ARG A 63 -7.53 2.08 -21.88
CA ARG A 63 -8.88 1.91 -22.43
C ARG A 63 -9.71 3.18 -22.43
N PHE A 64 -9.55 4.00 -21.38
CA PHE A 64 -10.45 5.12 -21.13
C PHE A 64 -9.73 6.48 -21.14
N GLY A 65 -8.41 6.52 -21.22
CA GLY A 65 -7.63 7.76 -21.12
C GLY A 65 -7.76 8.45 -19.77
N LEU A 66 -8.10 7.70 -18.72
CA LEU A 66 -8.37 8.24 -17.39
C LEU A 66 -7.16 8.07 -16.48
N THR A 67 -6.74 9.17 -15.87
CA THR A 67 -5.72 9.16 -14.82
C THR A 67 -6.30 9.85 -13.59
N PRO A 68 -6.45 9.18 -12.45
CA PRO A 68 -7.01 9.79 -11.26
C PRO A 68 -6.01 10.74 -10.61
N LYS A 69 -6.51 11.78 -9.94
CA LYS A 69 -5.69 12.67 -9.11
C LYS A 69 -5.29 12.02 -7.78
N ARG A 70 -6.17 11.18 -7.25
CA ARG A 70 -5.97 10.50 -5.95
C ARG A 70 -6.42 9.05 -6.00
N VAL A 71 -5.80 8.22 -5.19
CA VAL A 71 -6.19 6.82 -4.97
C VAL A 71 -6.50 6.58 -3.50
N ILE A 72 -7.56 5.84 -3.24
CA ILE A 72 -8.01 5.50 -1.89
C ILE A 72 -7.93 3.99 -1.74
N ALA A 73 -7.10 3.52 -0.81
CA ALA A 73 -6.97 2.10 -0.52
C ALA A 73 -6.71 1.86 0.97
N ASP A 74 -6.61 0.61 1.38
CA ASP A 74 -6.27 0.26 2.75
C ASP A 74 -4.74 0.17 2.98
N SER A 75 -4.34 -0.13 4.21
CA SER A 75 -2.92 -0.22 4.59
C SER A 75 -2.16 -1.35 3.89
N ALA A 76 -2.83 -2.33 3.27
CA ALA A 76 -2.17 -3.36 2.49
C ALA A 76 -1.41 -2.76 1.30
N TYR A 77 -1.91 -1.67 0.73
CA TYR A 77 -1.29 -0.90 -0.36
C TYR A 77 -0.28 0.15 0.12
N GLY A 78 -0.15 0.37 1.44
CA GLY A 78 0.69 1.42 2.05
C GLY A 78 2.17 1.06 2.18
N SER A 79 2.71 0.12 1.39
CA SER A 79 4.13 -0.20 1.38
C SER A 79 4.95 0.93 0.76
N ALA A 80 6.20 1.13 1.23
CA ALA A 80 7.08 2.19 0.73
C ALA A 80 7.26 2.15 -0.79
N HIS A 81 7.47 0.95 -1.35
CA HIS A 81 7.63 0.77 -2.79
C HIS A 81 6.36 1.11 -3.59
N ASN A 82 5.17 0.75 -3.08
CA ASN A 82 3.92 1.09 -3.77
C ASN A 82 3.59 2.58 -3.68
N LEU A 83 3.84 3.19 -2.52
CA LEU A 83 3.68 4.64 -2.36
C LEU A 83 4.65 5.42 -3.25
N ALA A 84 5.91 4.96 -3.40
CA ALA A 84 6.86 5.56 -4.30
C ALA A 84 6.40 5.50 -5.76
N TRP A 85 5.87 4.36 -6.20
CA TRP A 85 5.30 4.19 -7.53
C TRP A 85 4.15 5.18 -7.78
N LEU A 86 3.21 5.31 -6.83
CA LEU A 86 2.10 6.26 -6.94
C LEU A 86 2.59 7.71 -7.02
N VAL A 87 3.45 8.12 -6.09
CA VAL A 87 3.87 9.53 -5.96
C VAL A 87 4.85 9.94 -7.06
N LYS A 88 5.89 9.12 -7.31
CA LYS A 88 7.00 9.51 -8.18
C LYS A 88 6.75 9.18 -9.65
N GLU A 89 6.21 7.99 -9.93
CA GLU A 89 6.02 7.52 -11.30
C GLU A 89 4.67 7.95 -11.87
N ARG A 90 3.60 7.84 -11.06
CA ARG A 90 2.23 8.13 -11.51
C ARG A 90 1.74 9.53 -11.14
N ARG A 91 2.40 10.22 -10.21
CA ARG A 91 2.01 11.55 -9.71
C ARG A 91 0.57 11.57 -9.15
N ILE A 92 0.19 10.49 -8.47
CA ILE A 92 -1.13 10.29 -7.87
C ILE A 92 -1.01 10.47 -6.36
N GLU A 93 -1.92 11.22 -5.75
CA GLU A 93 -2.00 11.41 -4.31
C GLU A 93 -2.46 10.13 -3.60
N PRO A 94 -1.63 9.51 -2.73
CA PRO A 94 -2.00 8.29 -2.03
C PRO A 94 -2.79 8.60 -0.75
N HIS A 95 -4.11 8.52 -0.81
CA HIS A 95 -4.97 8.51 0.37
C HIS A 95 -4.99 7.10 1.00
N ILE A 96 -3.81 6.61 1.36
CA ILE A 96 -3.54 5.25 1.81
C ILE A 96 -2.82 5.31 3.16
N PRO A 97 -3.27 4.58 4.20
CA PRO A 97 -2.53 4.50 5.45
C PRO A 97 -1.16 3.87 5.22
N VAL A 98 -0.11 4.50 5.72
CA VAL A 98 1.24 3.97 5.60
C VAL A 98 1.36 2.65 6.36
N PHE A 99 1.83 1.60 5.70
CA PHE A 99 2.18 0.36 6.36
C PHE A 99 3.52 0.51 7.06
N ASP A 100 3.49 0.79 8.36
CA ASP A 100 4.65 1.03 9.19
C ASP A 100 4.68 0.07 10.40
N LYS A 101 5.81 -0.59 10.59
CA LYS A 101 6.09 -1.45 11.74
C LYS A 101 7.15 -0.85 12.67
N SER A 102 7.43 0.44 12.54
CA SER A 102 8.46 1.11 13.34
C SER A 102 7.98 1.50 14.74
N GLN A 103 6.67 1.49 14.97
CA GLN A 103 6.08 1.73 16.28
C GLN A 103 6.46 0.62 17.26
N ARG A 104 6.82 1.01 18.47
CA ARG A 104 7.18 0.10 19.56
C ARG A 104 6.17 0.19 20.68
N THR A 105 5.85 -0.96 21.26
CA THR A 105 4.91 -1.09 22.38
C THR A 105 5.59 -1.57 23.65
N ASP A 106 6.92 -1.73 23.63
CA ASP A 106 7.75 -2.25 24.73
C ASP A 106 8.28 -1.14 25.65
N GLY A 107 7.78 0.09 25.52
CA GLY A 107 8.23 1.27 26.28
C GLY A 107 9.56 1.85 25.79
N THR A 108 10.16 1.30 24.71
CA THR A 108 11.34 1.87 24.11
C THR A 108 10.99 2.84 22.98
N PHE A 109 11.90 3.78 22.70
CA PHE A 109 11.72 4.78 21.66
C PHE A 109 11.40 4.15 20.28
N SER A 110 10.33 4.60 19.66
CA SER A 110 9.97 4.33 18.28
C SER A 110 10.88 5.11 17.32
N ARG A 111 10.71 4.92 16.02
CA ARG A 111 11.45 5.73 15.04
C ARG A 111 11.02 7.19 15.07
N ASP A 112 9.75 7.46 15.36
CA ASP A 112 9.17 8.80 15.35
C ASP A 112 9.68 9.70 16.50
N ASP A 113 10.34 9.10 17.51
CA ASP A 113 11.05 9.84 18.57
C ASP A 113 12.41 10.40 18.10
N PHE A 114 12.82 10.08 16.87
CA PHE A 114 14.07 10.55 16.25
C PHE A 114 13.76 11.49 15.11
N VAL A 115 14.37 12.66 15.12
CA VAL A 115 14.19 13.66 14.06
C VAL A 115 15.12 13.35 12.90
N TYR A 116 14.58 13.25 11.69
CA TYR A 116 15.35 13.09 10.47
C TYR A 116 15.63 14.46 9.85
N ASP A 117 16.90 14.74 9.60
CA ASP A 117 17.35 15.93 8.89
C ASP A 117 17.63 15.58 7.41
N TYR A 118 16.78 16.08 6.53
CA TYR A 118 16.89 15.87 5.08
C TYR A 118 18.10 16.55 4.45
N ALA A 119 18.53 17.69 5.02
CA ALA A 119 19.64 18.45 4.45
C ALA A 119 20.99 17.75 4.66
N THR A 120 21.11 17.04 5.77
CA THR A 120 22.38 16.42 6.18
C THR A 120 22.33 14.90 6.18
N ASP A 121 21.22 14.30 5.74
CA ASP A 121 20.97 12.85 5.68
C ASP A 121 21.35 12.12 6.98
N ARG A 122 20.80 12.58 8.11
CA ARG A 122 21.05 12.01 9.44
C ARG A 122 19.80 12.01 10.31
N TYR A 123 19.79 11.17 11.33
CA TYR A 123 18.83 11.24 12.42
C TYR A 123 19.47 11.90 13.63
N CYS A 124 18.69 12.70 14.36
CA CYS A 124 19.01 13.18 15.70
C CYS A 124 18.21 12.40 16.73
N CYS A 125 18.86 11.83 17.75
CA CYS A 125 18.18 11.11 18.82
C CYS A 125 17.66 12.07 19.91
N PRO A 126 16.75 11.62 20.81
CA PRO A 126 16.24 12.45 21.91
C PRO A 126 17.32 13.01 22.85
N ALA A 127 18.53 12.42 22.89
CA ALA A 127 19.69 12.93 23.63
C ALA A 127 20.56 13.87 22.78
N GLY A 128 20.10 14.34 21.61
CA GLY A 128 20.83 15.27 20.74
C GLY A 128 22.03 14.67 20.01
N LYS A 129 22.16 13.33 19.94
CA LYS A 129 23.28 12.66 19.24
C LYS A 129 22.85 12.22 17.85
N GLU A 130 23.81 12.23 16.92
CA GLU A 130 23.57 11.92 15.52
C GLU A 130 23.68 10.42 15.22
N LEU A 131 22.77 9.94 14.38
CA LEU A 131 22.83 8.63 13.76
C LEU A 131 23.16 8.81 12.28
N LEU A 132 24.26 8.26 11.86
CA LEU A 132 24.77 8.39 10.49
C LEU A 132 24.65 7.07 9.73
N HIS A 133 24.45 7.19 8.44
CA HIS A 133 24.57 6.12 7.47
C HIS A 133 26.03 6.06 6.95
N GLY A 134 26.53 4.84 6.66
CA GLY A 134 27.81 4.68 5.95
C GLY A 134 29.10 5.01 6.72
N ARG A 135 29.11 4.92 8.05
CA ARG A 135 30.26 5.28 8.90
C ARG A 135 31.58 4.53 8.64
N ARG A 136 31.54 3.36 7.97
CA ARG A 136 32.75 2.57 7.74
C ARG A 136 33.28 2.77 6.34
N PRO A 137 34.55 3.18 6.16
CA PRO A 137 35.18 3.12 4.87
C PRO A 137 35.39 1.65 4.49
N TYR A 138 34.91 1.26 3.33
CA TYR A 138 35.14 -0.06 2.74
C TYR A 138 36.13 0.10 1.58
N LYS A 139 37.00 -0.91 1.37
CA LYS A 139 37.91 -0.95 0.20
C LYS A 139 37.13 -0.88 -1.13
N VAL A 140 35.94 -1.48 -1.16
CA VAL A 140 34.99 -1.38 -2.28
C VAL A 140 33.78 -0.57 -1.79
N GLN A 141 33.44 0.49 -2.54
CA GLN A 141 32.31 1.35 -2.22
C GLN A 141 31.01 0.52 -2.21
N ARG A 142 30.25 0.61 -1.13
CA ARG A 142 28.96 -0.07 -0.97
C ARG A 142 27.86 0.97 -0.95
N SER A 143 26.73 0.67 -1.60
CA SER A 143 25.54 1.54 -1.58
C SER A 143 24.96 1.76 -0.18
N GLY A 144 25.28 0.87 0.75
CA GLY A 144 24.67 0.88 2.09
C GLY A 144 23.19 0.52 2.12
N VAL A 145 22.61 0.23 0.95
CA VAL A 145 21.21 -0.19 0.80
C VAL A 145 21.13 -1.70 0.81
N THR A 146 20.23 -2.26 1.61
CA THR A 146 19.96 -3.70 1.65
C THR A 146 19.14 -4.12 0.43
N LYS A 147 19.06 -5.43 0.15
CA LYS A 147 18.19 -5.99 -0.91
C LYS A 147 16.71 -5.61 -0.73
N ALA A 148 16.29 -5.30 0.51
CA ALA A 148 14.94 -4.85 0.82
C ALA A 148 14.76 -3.31 0.66
N GLY A 149 15.71 -2.59 0.07
CA GLY A 149 15.63 -1.15 -0.11
C GLY A 149 15.72 -0.35 1.20
N MET A 150 16.47 -0.86 2.19
CA MET A 150 16.62 -0.21 3.50
C MET A 150 18.04 0.29 3.71
N MET A 151 18.19 1.50 4.17
CA MET A 151 19.42 2.08 4.72
C MET A 151 19.39 2.02 6.24
N CYS A 152 20.54 1.82 6.89
CA CYS A 152 20.63 1.72 8.33
C CYS A 152 21.47 2.86 8.91
N TYR A 153 20.80 3.75 9.63
CA TYR A 153 21.45 4.83 10.41
C TYR A 153 21.82 4.31 11.79
N ARG A 154 23.03 4.65 12.24
CA ARG A 154 23.56 4.15 13.52
C ARG A 154 24.16 5.27 14.35
N ALA A 155 23.84 5.27 15.64
CA ALA A 155 24.52 6.09 16.63
C ALA A 155 25.97 5.59 16.88
N SER A 156 26.81 6.41 17.43
CA SER A 156 28.10 5.99 17.94
C SER A 156 27.93 5.10 19.18
N ARG A 157 28.75 4.04 19.28
CA ARG A 157 28.78 3.22 20.48
C ARG A 157 29.22 4.03 21.71
N HIS A 158 30.13 4.96 21.53
CA HIS A 158 30.61 5.84 22.61
C HIS A 158 29.50 6.75 23.12
N ASP A 159 28.72 7.36 22.22
CA ASP A 159 27.58 8.21 22.59
C ASP A 159 26.48 7.44 23.34
N CYS A 160 26.28 6.17 23.00
CA CYS A 160 25.25 5.35 23.63
C CYS A 160 25.70 4.71 24.96
N SER A 161 27.01 4.46 25.15
CA SER A 161 27.51 3.75 26.36
C SER A 161 27.26 4.55 27.65
N GLY A 162 27.43 5.88 27.61
CA GLY A 162 27.22 6.77 28.74
C GLY A 162 25.87 7.51 28.72
N CYS A 163 24.94 7.12 27.86
CA CYS A 163 23.67 7.82 27.68
C CYS A 163 22.65 7.45 28.76
N ALA A 164 22.12 8.43 29.49
CA ALA A 164 21.06 8.22 30.49
C ALA A 164 19.77 7.64 29.90
N LEU A 165 19.48 7.93 28.62
CA LEU A 165 18.29 7.43 27.92
C LEU A 165 18.48 6.03 27.33
N LYS A 166 19.65 5.40 27.49
CA LYS A 166 19.92 4.07 26.91
C LYS A 166 18.90 2.99 27.31
N PRO A 167 18.43 2.92 28.57
CA PRO A 167 17.42 1.93 28.97
C PRO A 167 16.11 2.03 28.17
N HIS A 168 15.69 3.24 27.79
CA HIS A 168 14.51 3.49 26.97
C HIS A 168 14.80 3.53 25.47
N CYS A 169 16.03 3.56 25.04
CA CYS A 169 16.43 3.69 23.66
C CYS A 169 16.87 2.37 23.02
N CYS A 170 17.90 1.75 23.59
CA CYS A 170 18.49 0.50 23.09
C CYS A 170 19.10 -0.33 24.23
N PRO A 171 18.30 -0.85 25.16
CA PRO A 171 18.77 -1.51 26.38
C PRO A 171 19.67 -2.72 26.07
N LYS A 172 19.35 -3.50 25.05
CA LYS A 172 20.03 -4.74 24.68
C LYS A 172 21.14 -4.56 23.62
N GLU A 173 21.17 -3.41 22.94
CA GLU A 173 22.09 -3.15 21.83
C GLU A 173 23.21 -2.18 22.25
N PRO A 174 24.44 -2.33 21.71
CA PRO A 174 25.53 -1.41 22.03
C PRO A 174 25.28 0.00 21.55
N ALA A 175 24.49 0.18 20.48
CA ALA A 175 24.12 1.49 19.94
C ALA A 175 22.80 1.40 19.18
N ARG A 176 22.02 2.48 19.16
CA ARG A 176 20.77 2.57 18.42
C ARG A 176 20.98 2.44 16.92
N LYS A 177 20.08 1.71 16.27
CA LYS A 177 20.01 1.55 14.82
C LYS A 177 18.59 1.88 14.35
N ILE A 178 18.48 2.66 13.27
CA ILE A 178 17.20 3.00 12.64
C ILE A 178 17.28 2.59 11.18
N PRO A 179 16.49 1.60 10.75
CA PRO A 179 16.33 1.30 9.35
C PRO A 179 15.38 2.33 8.71
N ARG A 180 15.78 2.93 7.59
CA ARG A 180 14.98 3.85 6.77
C ARG A 180 14.86 3.31 5.35
N SER A 181 13.64 3.32 4.80
CA SER A 181 13.45 2.95 3.39
C SER A 181 14.04 4.01 2.47
N ILE A 182 14.58 3.61 1.32
CA ILE A 182 14.96 4.53 0.24
C ILE A 182 13.77 5.30 -0.34
N HIS A 183 12.56 4.83 -0.05
CA HIS A 183 11.29 5.43 -0.47
C HIS A 183 10.53 6.07 0.71
N GLU A 184 11.26 6.46 1.77
CA GLU A 184 10.61 7.03 2.96
C GLU A 184 9.97 8.39 2.67
N ASP A 185 10.53 9.15 1.74
CA ASP A 185 9.96 10.40 1.24
C ASP A 185 8.51 10.24 0.72
N ALA A 186 8.25 9.19 -0.05
CA ALA A 186 6.90 8.88 -0.51
C ALA A 186 5.95 8.47 0.64
N ARG A 187 6.49 7.83 1.68
CA ARG A 187 5.72 7.54 2.90
C ARG A 187 5.41 8.81 3.68
N ASP A 188 6.33 9.76 3.71
CA ASP A 188 6.13 11.04 4.39
C ASP A 188 5.03 11.85 3.68
N VAL A 189 5.01 11.88 2.34
CA VAL A 189 3.90 12.44 1.55
C VAL A 189 2.55 11.81 1.97
N ALA A 190 2.49 10.49 2.07
CA ALA A 190 1.25 9.81 2.47
C ALA A 190 0.86 10.12 3.94
N ARG A 191 1.82 10.28 4.85
CA ARG A 191 1.57 10.70 6.24
C ARG A 191 1.05 12.13 6.31
N ASP A 192 1.57 13.03 5.48
CA ASP A 192 1.11 14.42 5.44
C ASP A 192 -0.30 14.52 4.85
N ILE A 193 -0.57 13.78 3.78
CA ILE A 193 -1.94 13.65 3.24
C ILE A 193 -2.89 13.13 4.32
N ALA A 194 -2.48 12.15 5.13
CA ALA A 194 -3.31 11.56 6.19
C ALA A 194 -3.76 12.56 7.27
N LYS A 195 -3.09 13.69 7.40
CA LYS A 195 -3.44 14.78 8.34
C LYS A 195 -4.54 15.71 7.79
N THR A 196 -4.83 15.64 6.49
CA THR A 196 -5.74 16.57 5.79
C THR A 196 -7.22 16.19 5.94
N GLU A 197 -8.11 17.16 5.76
CA GLU A 197 -9.57 16.94 5.70
C GLU A 197 -9.96 16.14 4.45
N ALA A 198 -9.25 16.33 3.34
CA ALA A 198 -9.44 15.56 2.12
C ALA A 198 -9.24 14.04 2.38
N TYR A 199 -8.27 13.67 3.20
CA TYR A 199 -8.06 12.27 3.60
C TYR A 199 -9.23 11.73 4.44
N ARG A 200 -9.75 12.52 5.39
CA ARG A 200 -10.92 12.13 6.19
C ARG A 200 -12.16 11.87 5.32
N THR A 201 -12.36 12.72 4.33
CA THR A 201 -13.42 12.55 3.32
C THR A 201 -13.20 11.27 2.53
N SER A 202 -11.97 11.00 2.08
CA SER A 202 -11.61 9.77 1.38
C SER A 202 -11.87 8.51 2.21
N CYS A 203 -11.62 8.55 3.52
CA CYS A 203 -11.95 7.43 4.42
C CYS A 203 -13.46 7.13 4.47
N LYS A 204 -14.30 8.17 4.40
CA LYS A 204 -15.77 8.01 4.30
C LYS A 204 -16.17 7.44 2.94
N GLN A 205 -15.58 7.95 1.85
CA GLN A 205 -15.85 7.49 0.49
C GLN A 205 -15.46 6.02 0.28
N ARG A 206 -14.36 5.56 0.90
CA ARG A 206 -13.95 4.14 0.84
C ARG A 206 -15.04 3.18 1.36
N LYS A 207 -15.85 3.59 2.31
CA LYS A 207 -16.99 2.78 2.78
C LYS A 207 -18.02 2.59 1.68
N LYS A 208 -18.34 3.66 0.94
CA LYS A 208 -19.27 3.59 -0.22
C LYS A 208 -18.76 2.63 -1.31
N GLY A 209 -17.46 2.67 -1.63
CA GLY A 209 -16.85 1.74 -2.59
C GLY A 209 -17.01 0.28 -2.17
N ARG A 210 -16.83 -0.05 -0.89
CA ARG A 210 -17.06 -1.41 -0.37
C ARG A 210 -18.52 -1.84 -0.47
N ASP A 211 -19.44 -0.93 -0.26
CA ASP A 211 -20.88 -1.23 -0.36
C ASP A 211 -21.26 -1.47 -1.82
N ALA A 212 -20.69 -0.75 -2.78
CA ALA A 212 -20.86 -1.00 -4.21
C ALA A 212 -20.37 -2.40 -4.62
N VAL A 213 -19.18 -2.82 -4.13
CA VAL A 213 -18.69 -4.19 -4.36
C VAL A 213 -19.64 -5.23 -3.78
N ARG A 214 -20.06 -5.07 -2.53
CA ARG A 214 -20.99 -6.02 -1.89
C ARG A 214 -22.30 -6.12 -2.62
N ALA A 215 -22.85 -5.01 -3.10
CA ALA A 215 -24.06 -5.00 -3.90
C ALA A 215 -23.88 -5.75 -5.23
N SER A 216 -22.76 -5.54 -5.90
CA SER A 216 -22.38 -6.24 -7.12
C SER A 216 -22.23 -7.75 -6.87
N GLU A 217 -21.48 -8.13 -5.85
CA GLU A 217 -21.27 -9.54 -5.46
C GLU A 217 -22.59 -10.22 -5.08
N ALA A 218 -23.47 -9.56 -4.32
CA ALA A 218 -24.80 -10.08 -3.97
C ALA A 218 -25.68 -10.28 -5.20
N HIS A 219 -25.65 -9.35 -6.15
CA HIS A 219 -26.39 -9.47 -7.41
C HIS A 219 -25.93 -10.70 -8.23
N TYR A 220 -24.62 -10.95 -8.29
CA TYR A 220 -24.08 -12.11 -8.99
C TYR A 220 -24.23 -13.42 -8.19
N ALA A 221 -24.32 -13.36 -6.86
CA ALA A 221 -24.53 -14.52 -6.01
C ALA A 221 -25.99 -15.01 -5.97
N ALA A 222 -26.96 -14.14 -6.25
CA ALA A 222 -28.39 -14.49 -6.27
C ALA A 222 -28.82 -15.38 -7.45
N GLY A 223 -27.93 -15.67 -8.40
CA GLY A 223 -28.21 -16.61 -9.49
C GLY A 223 -28.07 -18.08 -9.04
N PRO A 224 -28.87 -19.02 -9.58
CA PRO A 224 -28.96 -20.42 -9.13
C PRO A 224 -27.68 -21.27 -9.31
N THR A 225 -26.56 -20.67 -9.69
CA THR A 225 -25.31 -21.37 -9.97
C THR A 225 -24.10 -20.80 -9.19
N ALA A 226 -24.34 -19.94 -8.20
CA ALA A 226 -23.25 -19.19 -7.54
C ALA A 226 -22.35 -20.05 -6.63
N LEU A 227 -22.85 -21.09 -6.00
CA LEU A 227 -22.08 -21.93 -5.07
C LEU A 227 -21.13 -22.93 -5.73
N ALA A 228 -21.40 -23.34 -6.98
CA ALA A 228 -20.60 -24.35 -7.68
C ALA A 228 -19.54 -23.79 -8.65
N ARG A 229 -19.48 -22.48 -8.86
CA ARG A 229 -18.63 -21.82 -9.88
C ARG A 229 -17.58 -20.88 -9.36
N THR A 230 -17.32 -20.85 -8.06
CA THR A 230 -16.18 -20.12 -7.48
C THR A 230 -14.84 -20.82 -7.77
N VAL A 231 -14.90 -22.01 -8.36
CA VAL A 231 -13.74 -22.77 -8.83
C VAL A 231 -13.73 -22.70 -10.36
N TRP A 232 -12.73 -22.05 -10.96
CA TRP A 232 -12.35 -22.22 -12.36
C TRP A 232 -13.23 -21.63 -13.48
N ARG A 233 -13.21 -20.33 -13.68
CA ARG A 233 -13.15 -19.71 -15.02
C ARG A 233 -12.61 -18.29 -14.87
N GLN A 234 -11.66 -17.92 -15.75
CA GLN A 234 -11.58 -16.53 -16.21
C GLN A 234 -13.01 -16.12 -16.59
N ARG A 235 -13.71 -15.45 -15.67
CA ARG A 235 -15.02 -14.92 -16.02
C ARG A 235 -14.76 -13.80 -17.02
N ARG A 236 -15.04 -14.02 -18.28
CA ARG A 236 -15.55 -12.95 -19.13
C ARG A 236 -16.72 -12.39 -18.36
N ILE A 237 -16.62 -11.18 -17.84
CA ILE A 237 -17.74 -10.46 -17.24
C ILE A 237 -18.78 -10.39 -18.35
N PRO A 238 -19.98 -10.98 -18.22
CA PRO A 238 -21.03 -10.74 -19.20
C PRO A 238 -21.27 -9.24 -19.19
N ALA A 239 -21.38 -8.62 -20.37
CA ALA A 239 -21.77 -7.23 -20.46
C ALA A 239 -23.02 -7.01 -19.59
N PRO A 240 -23.07 -5.97 -18.75
CA PRO A 240 -24.24 -5.68 -17.93
C PRO A 240 -25.46 -5.67 -18.82
N ARG A 241 -26.46 -6.45 -18.47
CA ARG A 241 -27.66 -6.65 -19.32
C ARG A 241 -28.49 -5.39 -19.51
N ASP A 242 -28.27 -4.38 -18.67
CA ASP A 242 -29.01 -3.12 -18.68
C ASP A 242 -28.28 -1.92 -19.31
N GLY A 243 -27.01 -2.09 -19.68
CA GLY A 243 -26.22 -1.01 -20.30
C GLY A 243 -25.93 0.20 -19.39
N SER A 244 -26.43 0.21 -18.15
CA SER A 244 -26.39 1.38 -17.27
C SER A 244 -24.98 1.79 -16.86
N GLU A 245 -24.09 0.83 -16.65
CA GLU A 245 -22.69 1.11 -16.31
C GLU A 245 -21.91 1.65 -17.52
N PHE A 246 -22.14 1.11 -18.71
CA PHE A 246 -21.54 1.64 -19.95
C PHE A 246 -22.01 3.05 -20.25
N ALA A 247 -23.29 3.36 -20.01
CA ALA A 247 -23.80 4.71 -20.17
C ALA A 247 -23.15 5.72 -19.22
N LYS A 248 -22.84 5.31 -17.97
CA LYS A 248 -22.08 6.12 -17.01
C LYS A 248 -20.63 6.36 -17.47
N ILE A 249 -19.94 5.33 -17.95
CA ILE A 249 -18.58 5.44 -18.49
C ILE A 249 -18.55 6.34 -19.74
N ALA A 250 -19.51 6.20 -20.64
CA ALA A 250 -19.65 7.03 -21.82
C ALA A 250 -19.86 8.52 -21.46
N LYS A 251 -20.68 8.82 -20.45
CA LYS A 251 -20.88 10.17 -19.93
C LYS A 251 -19.60 10.75 -19.31
N LEU A 252 -18.83 9.95 -18.58
CA LEU A 252 -17.54 10.38 -18.04
C LEU A 252 -16.56 10.77 -19.16
N ARG A 253 -16.53 9.99 -20.25
CA ARG A 253 -15.65 10.27 -21.39
C ARG A 253 -16.05 11.52 -22.16
N SER A 254 -17.34 11.84 -22.26
CA SER A 254 -17.83 13.05 -22.91
C SER A 254 -17.66 14.31 -22.05
N ALA A 255 -17.46 14.17 -20.73
CA ALA A 255 -17.23 15.28 -19.81
C ALA A 255 -15.74 15.69 -19.70
N ILE A 256 -14.82 14.96 -20.35
CA ILE A 256 -13.41 15.34 -20.39
C ILE A 256 -13.22 16.30 -21.57
N PRO A 257 -12.85 17.59 -21.32
CA PRO A 257 -12.54 18.50 -22.42
C PRO A 257 -11.39 17.93 -23.24
N ALA A 258 -11.57 17.93 -24.54
CA ALA A 258 -10.49 17.57 -25.46
C ALA A 258 -9.30 18.52 -25.18
N VAL A 259 -8.19 17.96 -24.75
CA VAL A 259 -6.94 18.71 -24.64
C VAL A 259 -6.49 18.97 -26.06
N ALA A 260 -6.55 20.23 -26.46
CA ALA A 260 -6.00 20.72 -27.72
C ALA A 260 -4.47 20.68 -27.66
#